data_e7fa349341ba82717bc44a04fb264796
#
_entry.id   e7fa349341ba82717bc44a04fb264796
#
_cell.length_a   1.000
_cell.length_b   1.000
_cell.length_c   1.000
_cell.angle_alpha   90.00
_cell.angle_beta   90.00
_cell.angle_gamma   90.00
#
_symmetry.space_group_name_H-M   'P 1'
#
loop_
_entity.id
_entity.type
_entity.pdbx_description
1 polymer ?
#
loop_
_entity_poly.entity_id
_entity_poly.type
_entity_poly.pdbx_seq_one_letter_code
_entity_poly.pdbx_strand_id
1 'polypeptide(L)'
;MKTSLDRFLFETEQLEQYIRFNESLGEIIKYTPSQSDSQELKEKLLNTKTIVNSLTFKKVFEYNSIIVSMYGFFEKFIEDILVAYLEKLCDYVQSYDSLPKSIKENHSILSAQLIQNLKLPKYEHENIPKIVSKLENCVNKNISDLNTIAFTD
;
A
#
# COMPACT_ATOMS: atom_id res chain seq x y z
N MET A 1 -4.08 -15.49 -2.59
CA MET A 1 -3.20 -15.21 -3.75
C MET A 1 -3.94 -14.68 -4.98
N LYS A 2 -4.98 -15.39 -5.52
CA LYS A 2 -5.70 -14.91 -6.71
C LYS A 2 -6.32 -13.52 -6.48
N THR A 3 -7.00 -13.33 -5.36
CA THR A 3 -7.61 -12.04 -4.97
C THR A 3 -6.62 -10.89 -4.82
N SER A 4 -5.41 -11.15 -4.30
CA SER A 4 -4.35 -10.13 -4.14
C SER A 4 -3.79 -9.70 -5.50
N LEU A 5 -3.62 -10.67 -6.42
CA LEU A 5 -3.21 -10.37 -7.78
C LEU A 5 -4.28 -9.57 -8.54
N ASP A 6 -5.54 -9.99 -8.45
CA ASP A 6 -6.66 -9.31 -9.11
C ASP A 6 -6.78 -7.85 -8.61
N ARG A 7 -6.57 -7.63 -7.32
CA ARG A 7 -6.55 -6.29 -6.72
C ARG A 7 -5.39 -5.46 -7.24
N PHE A 8 -4.17 -6.00 -7.23
CA PHE A 8 -2.99 -5.31 -7.74
C PHE A 8 -3.15 -4.91 -9.21
N LEU A 9 -3.67 -5.82 -10.05
CA LEU A 9 -3.94 -5.54 -11.47
C LEU A 9 -4.99 -4.43 -11.62
N PHE A 10 -6.06 -4.45 -10.83
CA PHE A 10 -7.07 -3.40 -10.85
C PHE A 10 -6.50 -2.04 -10.45
N GLU A 11 -5.73 -1.96 -9.37
CA GLU A 11 -5.11 -0.71 -8.90
C GLU A 11 -4.12 -0.16 -9.94
N THR A 12 -3.36 -1.03 -10.61
CA THR A 12 -2.45 -0.66 -11.70
C THR A 12 -3.21 -0.12 -12.92
N GLU A 13 -4.33 -0.74 -13.27
CA GLU A 13 -5.20 -0.28 -14.36
C GLU A 13 -5.80 1.11 -14.07
N GLN A 14 -6.24 1.35 -12.83
CA GLN A 14 -6.72 2.68 -12.42
C GLN A 14 -5.64 3.76 -12.55
N LEU A 15 -4.40 3.41 -12.22
CA LEU A 15 -3.28 4.33 -12.38
C LEU A 15 -2.98 4.62 -13.86
N GLU A 16 -3.05 3.61 -14.72
CA GLU A 16 -2.91 3.78 -16.18
C GLU A 16 -4.02 4.71 -16.73
N GLN A 17 -5.26 4.51 -16.31
CA GLN A 17 -6.37 5.39 -16.69
C GLN A 17 -6.14 6.84 -16.23
N TYR A 18 -5.60 7.06 -15.04
CA TYR A 18 -5.24 8.38 -14.55
C TYR A 18 -4.15 9.05 -15.41
N ILE A 19 -3.13 8.29 -15.82
CA ILE A 19 -2.08 8.78 -16.71
C ILE A 19 -2.68 9.23 -18.05
N ARG A 20 -3.50 8.38 -18.68
CA ARG A 20 -4.19 8.68 -19.95
C ARG A 20 -5.10 9.89 -19.83
N PHE A 21 -5.80 10.05 -18.69
CA PHE A 21 -6.60 11.25 -18.43
C PHE A 21 -5.74 12.52 -18.40
N ASN A 22 -4.59 12.49 -17.72
CA ASN A 22 -3.68 13.65 -17.68
C ASN A 22 -3.08 13.97 -19.04
N GLU A 23 -2.78 12.97 -19.87
CA GLU A 23 -2.34 13.15 -21.25
C GLU A 23 -3.45 13.83 -22.08
N SER A 24 -4.69 13.36 -21.97
CA SER A 24 -5.84 13.95 -22.67
C SER A 24 -6.10 15.40 -22.25
N LEU A 25 -5.96 15.72 -20.96
CA LEU A 25 -6.00 17.10 -20.48
C LEU A 25 -4.89 17.95 -21.12
N GLY A 26 -3.69 17.39 -21.25
CA GLY A 26 -2.56 18.04 -21.94
C GLY A 26 -2.88 18.39 -23.39
N GLU A 27 -3.59 17.52 -24.11
CA GLU A 27 -4.04 17.79 -25.49
C GLU A 27 -5.10 18.88 -25.55
N ILE A 28 -6.10 18.86 -24.66
CA ILE A 28 -7.12 19.92 -24.56
C ILE A 28 -6.48 21.30 -24.30
N ILE A 29 -5.47 21.33 -23.44
CA ILE A 29 -4.76 22.59 -23.14
C ILE A 29 -3.99 23.14 -24.34
N LYS A 30 -3.48 22.29 -25.22
CA LYS A 30 -2.81 22.66 -26.45
C LYS A 30 -3.80 23.15 -27.53
N TYR A 31 -5.07 22.76 -27.41
CA TYR A 31 -6.09 23.13 -28.39
C TYR A 31 -6.18 24.67 -28.54
N THR A 32 -6.15 25.16 -29.79
CA THR A 32 -6.33 26.58 -30.13
C THR A 32 -7.74 26.77 -30.64
N PRO A 33 -8.59 27.56 -29.95
CA PRO A 33 -9.96 27.78 -30.37
C PRO A 33 -10.03 28.42 -31.77
N SER A 34 -10.91 27.91 -32.60
CA SER A 34 -11.22 28.46 -33.92
C SER A 34 -12.20 29.63 -33.83
N GLN A 35 -12.40 30.37 -34.95
CA GLN A 35 -13.39 31.46 -34.99
C GLN A 35 -14.83 30.96 -34.83
N SER A 36 -15.09 29.71 -35.20
CA SER A 36 -16.41 29.07 -35.11
C SER A 36 -16.78 28.59 -33.70
N ASP A 37 -15.82 28.51 -32.77
CA ASP A 37 -16.08 28.05 -31.40
C ASP A 37 -16.85 29.10 -30.60
N SER A 38 -17.74 28.64 -29.71
CA SER A 38 -18.53 29.53 -28.87
C SER A 38 -17.65 30.37 -27.93
N GLN A 39 -18.09 31.59 -27.62
CA GLN A 39 -17.38 32.49 -26.71
C GLN A 39 -17.18 31.83 -25.32
N GLU A 40 -18.19 31.11 -24.83
CA GLU A 40 -18.15 30.40 -23.58
C GLU A 40 -17.05 29.33 -23.58
N LEU A 41 -16.89 28.58 -24.67
CA LEU A 41 -15.82 27.59 -24.80
C LEU A 41 -14.43 28.24 -24.75
N LYS A 42 -14.26 29.36 -25.47
CA LYS A 42 -13.01 30.14 -25.48
C LYS A 42 -12.62 30.61 -24.08
N GLU A 43 -13.57 31.14 -23.32
CA GLU A 43 -13.33 31.62 -21.96
C GLU A 43 -12.96 30.48 -21.01
N LYS A 44 -13.69 29.34 -21.05
CA LYS A 44 -13.38 28.15 -20.24
C LYS A 44 -11.99 27.61 -20.57
N LEU A 45 -11.62 27.50 -21.84
CA LEU A 45 -10.30 27.03 -22.25
C LEU A 45 -9.19 28.00 -21.80
N LEU A 46 -9.40 29.30 -21.94
CA LEU A 46 -8.42 30.31 -21.50
C LEU A 46 -8.20 30.24 -19.99
N ASN A 47 -9.28 30.13 -19.20
CA ASN A 47 -9.20 29.99 -17.77
C ASN A 47 -8.47 28.71 -17.36
N THR A 48 -8.79 27.57 -17.98
CA THR A 48 -8.11 26.30 -17.73
C THR A 48 -6.62 26.39 -18.06
N LYS A 49 -6.25 26.99 -19.19
CA LYS A 49 -4.83 27.21 -19.55
C LYS A 49 -4.11 28.07 -18.52
N THR A 50 -4.74 29.13 -18.05
CA THR A 50 -4.17 30.03 -17.05
C THR A 50 -3.89 29.29 -15.75
N ILE A 51 -4.86 28.51 -15.26
CA ILE A 51 -4.71 27.69 -14.05
C ILE A 51 -3.57 26.68 -14.22
N VAL A 52 -3.56 25.93 -15.32
CA VAL A 52 -2.54 24.90 -15.54
C VAL A 52 -1.14 25.50 -15.69
N ASN A 53 -1.01 26.64 -16.38
CA ASN A 53 0.27 27.32 -16.55
C ASN A 53 0.79 27.96 -15.23
N SER A 54 -0.10 28.27 -14.29
CA SER A 54 0.31 28.75 -12.96
C SER A 54 0.90 27.65 -12.07
N LEU A 55 0.68 26.38 -12.39
CA LEU A 55 1.16 25.22 -11.63
C LEU A 55 2.59 24.86 -12.05
N THR A 56 3.56 25.62 -11.58
CA THR A 56 4.99 25.49 -11.97
C THR A 56 5.55 24.07 -11.73
N PHE A 57 5.07 23.38 -10.69
CA PHE A 57 5.55 22.06 -10.33
C PHE A 57 4.58 20.91 -10.67
N LYS A 58 3.55 21.19 -11.48
CA LYS A 58 2.50 20.20 -11.81
C LYS A 58 3.08 18.85 -12.28
N LYS A 59 3.97 18.88 -13.27
CA LYS A 59 4.57 17.65 -13.84
C LYS A 59 5.38 16.88 -12.80
N VAL A 60 6.14 17.57 -11.96
CA VAL A 60 6.94 16.95 -10.90
C VAL A 60 6.04 16.31 -9.86
N PHE A 61 4.96 17.01 -9.46
CA PHE A 61 3.99 16.49 -8.51
C PHE A 61 3.25 15.27 -9.07
N GLU A 62 2.77 15.32 -10.31
CA GLU A 62 2.09 14.21 -10.97
C GLU A 62 3.01 12.98 -11.07
N TYR A 63 4.25 13.18 -11.51
CA TYR A 63 5.24 12.12 -11.63
C TYR A 63 5.54 11.46 -10.27
N ASN A 64 5.80 12.27 -9.26
CA ASN A 64 6.06 11.77 -7.91
C ASN A 64 4.85 11.03 -7.33
N SER A 65 3.63 11.54 -7.57
CA SER A 65 2.40 10.89 -7.12
C SER A 65 2.20 9.51 -7.77
N ILE A 66 2.50 9.39 -9.05
CA ILE A 66 2.44 8.11 -9.78
C ILE A 66 3.45 7.11 -9.19
N ILE A 67 4.70 7.54 -8.97
CA ILE A 67 5.75 6.67 -8.40
C ILE A 67 5.36 6.21 -7.00
N VAL A 68 4.90 7.12 -6.14
CA VAL A 68 4.48 6.78 -4.77
C VAL A 68 3.29 5.82 -4.77
N SER A 69 2.31 6.03 -5.66
CA SER A 69 1.16 5.13 -5.80
C SER A 69 1.58 3.74 -6.27
N MET A 70 2.44 3.65 -7.28
CA MET A 70 2.97 2.36 -7.76
C MET A 70 3.73 1.62 -6.65
N TYR A 71 4.56 2.34 -5.89
CA TYR A 71 5.29 1.76 -4.77
C TYR A 71 4.34 1.21 -3.71
N GLY A 72 3.32 1.99 -3.33
CA GLY A 72 2.31 1.56 -2.35
C GLY A 72 1.51 0.33 -2.81
N PHE A 73 1.12 0.25 -4.08
CA PHE A 73 0.43 -0.91 -4.64
C PHE A 73 1.32 -2.15 -4.62
N PHE A 74 2.59 -1.99 -4.99
CA PHE A 74 3.55 -3.09 -5.00
C PHE A 74 3.86 -3.57 -3.58
N GLU A 75 4.09 -2.66 -2.64
CA GLU A 75 4.31 -2.97 -1.23
C GLU A 75 3.14 -3.78 -0.65
N LYS A 76 1.92 -3.31 -0.88
CA LYS A 76 0.70 -4.01 -0.44
C LYS A 76 0.54 -5.38 -1.09
N PHE A 77 0.87 -5.50 -2.37
CA PHE A 77 0.84 -6.79 -3.07
C PHE A 77 1.83 -7.80 -2.47
N ILE A 78 3.05 -7.37 -2.18
CA ILE A 78 4.07 -8.22 -1.54
C ILE A 78 3.62 -8.63 -0.13
N GLU A 79 3.10 -7.70 0.67
CA GLU A 79 2.53 -7.99 1.99
C GLU A 79 1.44 -9.08 1.90
N ASP A 80 0.46 -8.90 1.01
CA ASP A 80 -0.64 -9.85 0.82
C ASP A 80 -0.13 -11.25 0.39
N ILE A 81 0.90 -11.33 -0.47
CA ILE A 81 1.53 -12.60 -0.86
C ILE A 81 2.21 -13.26 0.34
N LEU A 82 2.95 -12.49 1.12
CA LEU A 82 3.64 -13.03 2.29
C LEU A 82 2.65 -13.55 3.34
N VAL A 83 1.57 -12.81 3.59
CA VAL A 83 0.49 -13.27 4.49
C VAL A 83 -0.11 -14.57 3.97
N ALA A 84 -0.50 -14.60 2.69
CA ALA A 84 -1.08 -15.81 2.10
C ALA A 84 -0.11 -17.01 2.10
N TYR A 85 1.19 -16.76 1.95
CA TYR A 85 2.22 -17.79 2.07
C TYR A 85 2.31 -18.34 3.50
N LEU A 86 2.33 -17.45 4.50
CA LEU A 86 2.38 -17.86 5.92
C LEU A 86 1.12 -18.62 6.34
N GLU A 87 -0.06 -18.19 5.89
CA GLU A 87 -1.31 -18.92 6.11
C GLU A 87 -1.22 -20.34 5.55
N LYS A 88 -0.74 -20.48 4.30
CA LYS A 88 -0.53 -21.80 3.70
C LYS A 88 0.53 -22.63 4.42
N LEU A 89 1.60 -22.01 4.90
CA LEU A 89 2.61 -22.69 5.68
C LEU A 89 2.00 -23.26 6.97
N CYS A 90 1.13 -22.50 7.65
CA CYS A 90 0.43 -22.96 8.85
C CYS A 90 -0.50 -24.15 8.57
N ASP A 91 -1.13 -24.21 7.37
CA ASP A 91 -1.96 -25.37 6.96
C ASP A 91 -1.14 -26.66 6.75
N TYR A 92 0.12 -26.54 6.31
CA TYR A 92 0.98 -27.70 6.03
C TYR A 92 1.82 -28.16 7.22
N VAL A 93 2.13 -27.25 8.13
CA VAL A 93 3.03 -27.53 9.28
C VAL A 93 2.20 -27.94 10.48
N GLN A 94 2.34 -29.19 10.89
CA GLN A 94 1.57 -29.76 12.01
C GLN A 94 2.06 -29.30 13.40
N SER A 95 3.31 -28.87 13.51
CA SER A 95 3.87 -28.39 14.77
C SER A 95 4.92 -27.30 14.55
N TYR A 96 5.05 -26.40 15.51
CA TYR A 96 6.05 -25.34 15.50
C TYR A 96 7.48 -25.89 15.32
N ASP A 97 7.76 -27.06 15.91
CA ASP A 97 9.09 -27.67 15.85
C ASP A 97 9.48 -28.14 14.43
N SER A 98 8.50 -28.36 13.56
CA SER A 98 8.70 -28.72 12.16
C SER A 98 9.05 -27.54 11.26
N LEU A 99 8.92 -26.30 11.76
CA LEU A 99 9.26 -25.10 11.02
C LEU A 99 10.77 -25.01 10.74
N PRO A 100 11.18 -24.43 9.58
CA PRO A 100 12.57 -24.10 9.33
C PRO A 100 13.20 -23.28 10.46
N LYS A 101 14.47 -23.54 10.73
CA LYS A 101 15.21 -22.85 11.81
C LYS A 101 15.16 -21.33 11.68
N SER A 102 15.31 -20.80 10.47
CA SER A 102 15.25 -19.37 10.18
C SER A 102 13.92 -18.72 10.58
N ILE A 103 12.80 -19.42 10.35
CA ILE A 103 11.47 -18.90 10.73
C ILE A 103 11.35 -18.88 12.26
N LYS A 104 11.80 -19.93 12.95
CA LYS A 104 11.79 -19.98 14.42
C LYS A 104 12.66 -18.90 15.06
N GLU A 105 13.83 -18.66 14.50
CA GLU A 105 14.73 -17.60 14.96
C GLU A 105 14.12 -16.21 14.78
N ASN A 106 13.58 -15.92 13.58
CA ASN A 106 12.89 -14.65 13.33
C ASN A 106 11.67 -14.45 14.23
N HIS A 107 10.85 -15.47 14.40
CA HIS A 107 9.72 -15.42 15.32
C HIS A 107 10.16 -15.09 16.75
N SER A 108 11.25 -15.68 17.22
CA SER A 108 11.80 -15.41 18.56
C SER A 108 12.32 -13.97 18.67
N ILE A 109 12.99 -13.45 17.64
CA ILE A 109 13.51 -12.07 17.60
C ILE A 109 12.34 -11.07 17.61
N LEU A 110 11.35 -11.26 16.74
CA LEU A 110 10.17 -10.40 16.67
C LEU A 110 9.36 -10.41 17.96
N SER A 111 9.21 -11.58 18.59
CA SER A 111 8.57 -11.69 19.91
C SER A 111 9.31 -10.91 20.97
N ALA A 112 10.65 -10.96 20.96
CA ALA A 112 11.48 -10.20 21.90
C ALA A 112 11.37 -8.68 21.64
N GLN A 113 11.35 -8.26 20.38
CA GLN A 113 11.14 -6.86 19.99
C GLN A 113 9.75 -6.37 20.41
N LEU A 114 8.70 -7.18 20.24
CA LEU A 114 7.36 -6.83 20.70
C LEU A 114 7.35 -6.57 22.22
N ILE A 115 8.01 -7.44 23.00
CA ILE A 115 8.12 -7.25 24.46
C ILE A 115 8.88 -5.97 24.82
N GLN A 116 9.97 -5.67 24.11
CA GLN A 116 10.73 -4.44 24.32
C GLN A 116 9.92 -3.19 23.98
N ASN A 117 9.15 -3.25 22.90
CA ASN A 117 8.35 -2.14 22.41
C ASN A 117 7.12 -1.83 23.28
N LEU A 118 6.68 -2.73 24.16
CA LEU A 118 5.56 -2.50 25.08
C LEU A 118 5.74 -1.26 25.99
N LYS A 119 6.98 -0.81 26.18
CA LYS A 119 7.29 0.41 26.95
C LYS A 119 7.24 1.70 26.12
N LEU A 120 7.01 1.62 24.82
CA LEU A 120 6.96 2.81 23.96
C LEU A 120 5.62 3.53 24.11
N PRO A 121 5.59 4.88 24.08
CA PRO A 121 4.35 5.69 24.21
C PRO A 121 3.27 5.31 23.19
N LYS A 122 3.66 4.83 22.01
CA LYS A 122 2.69 4.41 20.99
C LYS A 122 1.77 3.26 21.44
N TYR A 123 2.17 2.48 22.44
CA TYR A 123 1.39 1.35 22.98
C TYR A 123 0.61 1.70 24.26
N GLU A 124 0.82 2.85 24.86
CA GLU A 124 0.10 3.27 26.08
C GLU A 124 -1.42 3.31 25.89
N HIS A 125 -1.88 3.54 24.66
CA HIS A 125 -3.30 3.61 24.32
C HIS A 125 -3.82 2.32 23.64
N GLU A 126 -2.98 1.33 23.42
CA GLU A 126 -3.42 0.04 22.89
C GLU A 126 -4.19 -0.76 23.93
N ASN A 127 -5.15 -1.53 23.45
CA ASN A 127 -5.94 -2.40 24.28
C ASN A 127 -5.03 -3.48 24.91
N ILE A 128 -4.73 -3.36 26.22
CA ILE A 128 -3.89 -4.27 26.98
C ILE A 128 -4.26 -5.76 26.76
N PRO A 129 -5.54 -6.17 26.74
CA PRO A 129 -5.91 -7.55 26.44
C PRO A 129 -5.41 -8.04 25.08
N LYS A 130 -5.41 -7.18 24.05
CA LYS A 130 -4.91 -7.52 22.71
C LYS A 130 -3.40 -7.76 22.71
N ILE A 131 -2.65 -6.96 23.46
CA ILE A 131 -1.21 -7.10 23.61
C ILE A 131 -0.87 -8.38 24.39
N VAL A 132 -1.59 -8.63 25.47
CA VAL A 132 -1.43 -9.86 26.28
C VAL A 132 -1.71 -11.11 25.45
N SER A 133 -2.79 -11.12 24.66
CA SER A 133 -3.09 -12.23 23.75
C SER A 133 -1.97 -12.46 22.73
N LYS A 134 -1.41 -11.40 22.14
CA LYS A 134 -0.25 -11.53 21.24
C LYS A 134 0.95 -12.16 21.93
N LEU A 135 1.25 -11.75 23.17
CA LEU A 135 2.35 -12.31 23.96
C LEU A 135 2.10 -13.77 24.32
N GLU A 136 0.89 -14.12 24.74
CA GLU A 136 0.51 -15.50 25.04
C GLU A 136 0.69 -16.40 23.82
N ASN A 137 0.28 -15.94 22.65
CA ASN A 137 0.44 -16.67 21.40
C ASN A 137 1.93 -16.88 21.05
N CYS A 138 2.77 -15.84 21.25
CA CYS A 138 4.22 -15.96 21.08
C CYS A 138 4.83 -17.00 22.01
N VAL A 139 4.44 -17.00 23.28
CA VAL A 139 4.97 -17.93 24.31
C VAL A 139 4.50 -19.35 24.05
N ASN A 140 3.23 -19.51 23.67
CA ASN A 140 2.62 -20.81 23.38
C ASN A 140 3.07 -21.42 22.05
N LYS A 141 3.90 -20.68 21.28
CA LYS A 141 4.38 -21.10 19.96
C LYS A 141 3.23 -21.53 19.03
N ASN A 142 2.16 -20.77 19.05
CA ASN A 142 0.99 -21.08 18.24
C ASN A 142 1.27 -20.72 16.77
N ILE A 143 1.19 -21.72 15.88
CA ILE A 143 1.49 -21.54 14.45
C ILE A 143 0.52 -20.59 13.79
N SER A 144 -0.75 -20.57 14.21
CA SER A 144 -1.80 -19.71 13.65
C SER A 144 -1.52 -18.22 13.80
N ASP A 145 -0.62 -17.84 14.69
CA ASP A 145 -0.34 -16.44 15.05
C ASP A 145 0.99 -15.93 14.49
N LEU A 146 1.72 -16.73 13.70
CA LEU A 146 2.93 -16.28 13.01
C LEU A 146 2.67 -15.03 12.15
N ASN A 147 1.47 -14.92 11.57
CA ASN A 147 1.05 -13.76 10.78
C ASN A 147 0.91 -12.49 11.62
N THR A 148 0.49 -12.62 12.88
CA THR A 148 0.24 -11.48 13.76
C THR A 148 1.52 -10.79 14.21
N ILE A 149 2.64 -11.53 14.23
CA ILE A 149 3.93 -11.04 14.72
C ILE A 149 4.78 -10.49 13.57
N ALA A 150 4.65 -11.05 12.37
CA ALA A 150 5.48 -10.69 11.23
C ALA A 150 5.17 -9.31 10.64
N PHE A 151 3.98 -8.73 10.90
CA PHE A 151 3.47 -7.53 10.21
C PHE A 151 2.89 -6.46 11.13
N THR A 152 3.31 -6.39 12.37
CA THR A 152 2.83 -5.39 13.36
C THR A 152 3.80 -4.23 13.56
N ASP A 153 4.34 -3.68 12.47
CA ASP A 153 5.08 -2.40 12.53
C ASP A 153 4.18 -1.21 12.26
#